data_e8d4f1e842251c3291ebd3f481ffc8f3
#
_entry.id   e8d4f1e842251c3291ebd3f481ffc8f3
#
_cell.length_a   1.000
_cell.length_b   1.000
_cell.length_c   1.000
_cell.angle_alpha   90.00
_cell.angle_beta   90.00
_cell.angle_gamma   90.00
#
_symmetry.space_group_name_H-M   'P 1'
#
loop_
_entity.id
_entity.type
_entity.pdbx_description
1 polymer ?
#
loop_
_entity_poly.entity_id
_entity_poly.type
_entity_poly.pdbx_seq_one_letter_code
_entity_poly.pdbx_strand_id
1 'polypeptide(L)'
;SSAASDVYKRQYPAFSSDPAIRKALWERQGGVCAYCERRLRNPDELDHRTRIEHFHPQHTTIWGGDCSRSSGATDQGDSTTHWHNLLLCCDGFESAGREFTCDKAKGNTDICAQFRNPTQWAPPRLLDVGRDGRATPVDGLPSDAPTVINDVLRLNERHLVAVRKQLISSFVQRINVAKRRSRGLTSNQRADLATKLRSKAAEPGQEYPSTLLSMADRLAP
;
A
#
# COMPACT_ATOMS: atom_id res chain seq x y z
N SER A 1 -5.94 34.00 8.84
CA SER A 1 -5.02 33.37 7.87
C SER A 1 -3.65 33.90 8.16
N SER A 2 -2.72 33.17 8.74
CA SER A 2 -1.53 33.77 8.38
C SER A 2 -0.22 33.22 8.92
N ALA A 3 0.17 33.39 10.13
CA ALA A 3 1.52 33.05 10.58
C ALA A 3 1.81 31.55 10.59
N ALA A 4 0.85 30.73 10.98
CA ALA A 4 0.98 29.26 10.98
C ALA A 4 1.13 28.71 9.56
N SER A 5 0.39 29.25 8.59
CA SER A 5 0.49 28.88 7.18
C SER A 5 1.85 29.23 6.57
N ASP A 6 2.48 30.30 7.02
CA ASP A 6 3.76 30.78 6.47
C ASP A 6 4.97 30.06 7.10
N VAL A 7 4.90 29.72 8.37
CA VAL A 7 5.88 28.82 9.04
C VAL A 7 5.84 27.44 8.40
N TYR A 8 4.66 26.94 8.12
CA TYR A 8 4.39 25.68 7.45
C TYR A 8 5.02 25.61 6.04
N LYS A 9 4.77 26.61 5.21
CA LYS A 9 5.34 26.67 3.84
C LYS A 9 6.87 26.66 3.82
N ARG A 10 7.52 27.01 4.92
CA ARG A 10 8.97 26.98 5.06
C ARG A 10 9.50 25.63 5.61
N GLN A 11 8.76 24.96 6.48
CA GLN A 11 9.20 23.73 7.14
C GLN A 11 8.99 22.48 6.29
N TYR A 12 7.87 22.40 5.57
CA TYR A 12 7.54 21.22 4.76
C TYR A 12 8.55 20.93 3.62
N PRO A 13 9.03 21.90 2.84
CA PRO A 13 10.04 21.64 1.81
C PRO A 13 11.33 21.05 2.38
N ALA A 14 11.80 21.55 3.53
CA ALA A 14 12.97 21.00 4.20
C ALA A 14 12.70 19.58 4.72
N PHE A 15 11.55 19.35 5.31
CA PHE A 15 11.11 18.05 5.80
C PHE A 15 10.95 17.02 4.66
N SER A 16 10.27 17.39 3.57
CA SER A 16 10.02 16.47 2.44
C SER A 16 11.29 16.14 1.63
N SER A 17 12.32 16.98 1.73
CA SER A 17 13.62 16.76 1.10
C SER A 17 14.60 15.99 1.98
N ASP A 18 14.29 15.77 3.26
CA ASP A 18 15.18 15.03 4.17
C ASP A 18 15.25 13.54 3.79
N PRO A 19 16.42 13.04 3.38
CA PRO A 19 16.57 11.64 2.99
C PRO A 19 16.34 10.67 4.16
N ALA A 20 16.61 11.10 5.40
CA ALA A 20 16.42 10.25 6.59
C ALA A 20 14.91 9.95 6.82
N ILE A 21 14.04 10.92 6.58
CA ILE A 21 12.59 10.72 6.68
C ILE A 21 12.10 9.74 5.63
N ARG A 22 12.53 9.89 4.38
CA ARG A 22 12.17 8.95 3.30
C ARG A 22 12.64 7.55 3.60
N LYS A 23 13.87 7.41 4.11
CA LYS A 23 14.44 6.12 4.47
C LYS A 23 13.65 5.46 5.61
N ALA A 24 13.33 6.20 6.66
CA ALA A 24 12.52 5.68 7.77
C ALA A 24 11.12 5.25 7.33
N LEU A 25 10.47 5.99 6.41
CA LEU A 25 9.20 5.58 5.82
C LEU A 25 9.34 4.32 4.96
N TRP A 26 10.40 4.23 4.16
CA TRP A 26 10.70 3.07 3.34
C TRP A 26 10.92 1.80 4.18
N GLU A 27 11.70 1.89 5.24
CA GLU A 27 11.94 0.81 6.19
C GLU A 27 10.66 0.38 6.91
N ARG A 28 9.85 1.35 7.39
CA ARG A 28 8.58 1.08 8.06
C ARG A 28 7.60 0.31 7.17
N GLN A 29 7.64 0.53 5.85
CA GLN A 29 6.76 -0.10 4.88
C GLN A 29 7.36 -1.36 4.23
N GLY A 30 8.55 -1.81 4.69
CA GLY A 30 9.23 -2.96 4.09
C GLY A 30 9.65 -2.72 2.63
N GLY A 31 9.91 -1.48 2.22
CA GLY A 31 10.39 -1.15 0.88
C GLY A 31 9.34 -1.20 -0.23
N VAL A 32 8.05 -1.15 0.10
CA VAL A 32 6.96 -1.18 -0.88
C VAL A 32 6.08 0.05 -0.79
N CYS A 33 5.41 0.39 -1.89
CA CYS A 33 4.44 1.48 -1.94
C CYS A 33 3.26 1.19 -1.01
N ALA A 34 2.88 2.16 -0.19
CA ALA A 34 1.82 2.03 0.80
C ALA A 34 0.47 1.58 0.20
N TYR A 35 0.18 1.92 -1.05
CA TYR A 35 -1.10 1.62 -1.67
C TYR A 35 -1.05 0.43 -2.64
N CYS A 36 -0.17 0.45 -3.64
CA CYS A 36 -0.15 -0.60 -4.66
C CYS A 36 0.80 -1.76 -4.36
N GLU A 37 1.62 -1.64 -3.32
CA GLU A 37 2.58 -2.65 -2.87
C GLU A 37 3.69 -2.98 -3.88
N ARG A 38 3.89 -2.12 -4.90
CA ARG A 38 5.05 -2.22 -5.80
C ARG A 38 6.32 -1.89 -5.02
N ARG A 39 7.41 -2.61 -5.30
CA ARG A 39 8.72 -2.31 -4.71
C ARG A 39 9.11 -0.86 -5.01
N LEU A 40 9.57 -0.18 -3.99
CA LEU A 40 10.20 1.13 -4.07
C LEU A 40 11.72 0.95 -4.10
N ARG A 41 12.40 1.75 -4.92
CA ARG A 41 13.85 1.85 -4.84
C ARG A 41 14.25 2.42 -3.48
N ASN A 42 15.45 2.08 -3.05
CA ASN A 42 15.99 2.66 -1.83
C ASN A 42 16.08 4.20 -2.01
N PRO A 43 15.55 4.99 -1.06
CA PRO A 43 15.64 6.44 -1.12
C PRO A 43 17.06 7.03 -1.12
N ASP A 44 18.06 6.23 -0.78
CA ASP A 44 19.47 6.60 -0.91
C ASP A 44 19.94 6.64 -2.39
N GLU A 45 19.16 6.04 -3.31
CA GLU A 45 19.44 6.07 -4.75
C GLU A 45 18.96 7.40 -5.36
N LEU A 46 19.76 7.99 -6.26
CA LEU A 46 19.48 9.31 -6.86
C LEU A 46 18.15 9.37 -7.64
N ASP A 47 17.73 8.25 -8.21
CA ASP A 47 16.52 8.16 -9.05
C ASP A 47 15.39 7.34 -8.39
N HIS A 48 15.30 7.34 -7.06
CA HIS A 48 14.34 6.52 -6.30
C HIS A 48 12.86 6.76 -6.69
N ARG A 49 12.51 7.94 -7.21
CA ARG A 49 11.16 8.33 -7.68
C ARG A 49 10.05 8.05 -6.65
N THR A 50 10.39 8.10 -5.38
CA THR A 50 9.41 7.94 -4.30
C THR A 50 8.79 9.29 -3.95
N ARG A 51 7.55 9.27 -3.48
CA ARG A 51 6.79 10.43 -3.03
C ARG A 51 6.41 10.26 -1.56
N ILE A 52 6.53 11.33 -0.77
CA ILE A 52 5.93 11.36 0.56
C ILE A 52 4.46 11.73 0.37
N GLU A 53 3.61 10.83 0.77
CA GLU A 53 2.17 10.94 0.72
C GLU A 53 1.60 11.28 2.10
N HIS A 54 0.52 12.03 2.10
CA HIS A 54 -0.28 12.34 3.29
C HIS A 54 -1.59 11.60 3.22
N PHE A 55 -1.79 10.64 4.14
CA PHE A 55 -3.04 9.88 4.18
C PHE A 55 -4.25 10.81 4.34
N HIS A 56 -4.18 11.76 5.30
CA HIS A 56 -5.03 12.94 5.32
C HIS A 56 -4.34 14.05 4.55
N PRO A 57 -4.96 14.60 3.49
CA PRO A 57 -4.34 15.63 2.66
C PRO A 57 -3.93 16.88 3.43
N GLN A 58 -2.85 17.52 2.96
CA GLN A 58 -2.30 18.73 3.58
C GLN A 58 -3.28 19.91 3.62
N HIS A 59 -4.21 19.97 2.69
CA HIS A 59 -5.12 21.09 2.51
C HIS A 59 -6.54 20.84 3.02
N THR A 60 -6.76 19.79 3.79
CA THR A 60 -8.05 19.57 4.43
C THR A 60 -8.19 20.51 5.62
N THR A 61 -9.29 21.24 5.67
CA THR A 61 -9.64 22.10 6.81
C THR A 61 -10.13 21.31 8.02
N ILE A 62 -10.41 20.03 7.85
CA ILE A 62 -10.93 19.13 8.88
C ILE A 62 -9.95 17.98 9.05
N TRP A 63 -8.99 18.18 9.91
CA TRP A 63 -8.12 17.13 10.40
C TRP A 63 -8.82 16.44 11.57
N GLY A 64 -9.34 15.27 11.30
CA GLY A 64 -9.51 14.21 12.29
C GLY A 64 -10.45 14.38 13.44
N GLY A 65 -11.47 15.24 13.37
CA GLY A 65 -12.48 15.29 14.45
C GLY A 65 -13.08 13.90 14.78
N ASP A 66 -13.26 13.04 13.77
CA ASP A 66 -13.78 11.67 13.91
C ASP A 66 -12.83 10.59 13.38
N CYS A 67 -11.60 10.94 13.07
CA CYS A 67 -10.62 9.94 12.68
C CYS A 67 -10.11 9.21 13.93
N SER A 68 -10.85 8.20 14.38
CA SER A 68 -10.52 7.30 15.49
C SER A 68 -9.17 6.58 15.33
N ARG A 69 -8.44 6.88 14.25
CA ARG A 69 -7.18 6.27 13.82
C ARG A 69 -5.98 7.19 13.94
N SER A 70 -6.20 8.47 14.10
CA SER A 70 -5.18 9.35 14.65
C SER A 70 -5.11 9.08 16.16
N SER A 71 -4.48 7.94 16.51
CA SER A 71 -4.37 7.45 17.86
C SER A 71 -3.97 8.57 18.82
N GLY A 72 -4.96 9.19 19.49
CA GLY A 72 -4.73 10.08 20.60
C GLY A 72 -3.99 11.38 20.33
N ALA A 73 -3.74 11.77 19.09
CA ALA A 73 -3.21 13.07 18.76
C ALA A 73 -4.33 14.12 18.95
N THR A 74 -4.47 14.57 20.17
CA THR A 74 -5.20 15.80 20.52
C THR A 74 -4.54 17.04 19.91
N ASP A 75 -3.41 16.85 19.26
CA ASP A 75 -2.65 17.89 18.60
C ASP A 75 -3.10 18.00 17.14
N GLN A 76 -4.13 18.79 16.94
CA GLN A 76 -4.64 19.19 15.63
C GLN A 76 -3.66 20.08 14.85
N GLY A 77 -2.42 20.21 15.33
CA GLY A 77 -1.54 21.29 14.91
C GLY A 77 -0.94 21.12 13.53
N ASP A 78 -0.57 19.93 13.11
CA ASP A 78 0.15 19.76 11.84
C ASP A 78 0.03 18.37 11.22
N SER A 79 -1.06 18.14 10.46
CA SER A 79 -1.25 16.90 9.73
C SER A 79 -0.12 16.60 8.74
N THR A 80 0.65 17.59 8.38
CA THR A 80 1.63 17.54 7.28
C THR A 80 2.98 17.03 7.70
N THR A 81 3.33 17.16 8.98
CA THR A 81 4.57 16.61 9.55
C THR A 81 4.30 15.47 10.53
N HIS A 82 3.03 15.15 10.78
CA HIS A 82 2.68 14.10 11.72
C HIS A 82 3.07 12.71 11.18
N TRP A 83 3.98 12.04 11.87
CA TRP A 83 4.58 10.78 11.43
C TRP A 83 3.58 9.71 10.98
N HIS A 84 2.48 9.55 11.71
CA HIS A 84 1.45 8.56 11.37
C HIS A 84 0.60 8.94 10.15
N ASN A 85 0.64 10.20 9.72
CA ASN A 85 -0.01 10.65 8.51
C ASN A 85 0.84 10.48 7.25
N LEU A 86 2.14 10.22 7.42
CA LEU A 86 3.07 10.12 6.31
C LEU A 86 3.19 8.70 5.80
N LEU A 87 3.18 8.56 4.50
CA LEU A 87 3.39 7.31 3.78
C LEU A 87 4.44 7.51 2.69
N LEU A 88 5.10 6.45 2.27
CA LEU A 88 5.95 6.48 1.10
C LEU A 88 5.25 5.77 -0.06
N CYS A 89 5.08 6.47 -1.17
CA CYS A 89 4.42 5.98 -2.36
C CYS A 89 5.35 5.98 -3.57
N CYS A 90 4.97 5.20 -4.58
CA CYS A 90 5.60 5.25 -5.90
C CYS A 90 5.20 6.54 -6.64
N ASP A 91 5.80 6.75 -7.82
CA ASP A 91 5.50 7.86 -8.72
C ASP A 91 4.09 7.80 -9.36
N GLY A 92 3.29 6.81 -9.00
CA GLY A 92 1.96 6.61 -9.57
C GLY A 92 1.98 6.28 -11.06
N PHE A 93 3.09 5.78 -11.60
CA PHE A 93 3.36 5.51 -13.02
C PHE A 93 3.44 6.76 -13.91
N GLU A 94 3.63 7.94 -13.34
CA GLU A 94 3.81 9.19 -14.08
C GLU A 94 4.95 9.09 -15.09
N SER A 95 6.09 8.54 -14.67
CA SER A 95 7.27 8.35 -15.52
C SER A 95 7.06 7.37 -16.68
N ALA A 96 6.03 6.52 -16.61
CA ALA A 96 5.72 5.53 -17.65
C ALA A 96 4.66 6.01 -18.64
N GLY A 97 4.14 7.24 -18.50
CA GLY A 97 3.09 7.78 -19.36
C GLY A 97 1.78 6.98 -19.31
N ARG A 98 1.52 6.32 -18.18
CA ARG A 98 0.31 5.50 -17.96
C ARG A 98 -0.71 6.25 -17.12
N GLU A 99 -1.91 5.68 -17.02
CA GLU A 99 -2.91 6.18 -16.08
C GLU A 99 -2.36 6.23 -14.66
N PHE A 100 -2.58 7.35 -13.99
CA PHE A 100 -2.07 7.56 -12.63
C PHE A 100 -2.73 6.64 -11.63
N THR A 101 -1.95 6.22 -10.63
CA THR A 101 -2.40 5.41 -9.50
C THR A 101 -1.85 5.97 -8.18
N CYS A 102 -2.26 5.39 -7.06
CA CYS A 102 -1.74 5.69 -5.73
C CYS A 102 -1.89 7.17 -5.36
N ASP A 103 -0.88 7.77 -4.74
CA ASP A 103 -0.83 9.19 -4.37
C ASP A 103 -1.14 10.11 -5.55
N LYS A 104 -0.57 9.84 -6.72
CA LYS A 104 -0.76 10.68 -7.91
C LYS A 104 -2.23 10.71 -8.37
N ALA A 105 -2.93 9.60 -8.26
CA ALA A 105 -4.36 9.53 -8.58
C ALA A 105 -5.22 10.13 -7.46
N LYS A 106 -4.87 9.85 -6.19
CA LYS A 106 -5.59 10.33 -5.02
C LYS A 106 -5.61 11.85 -4.92
N GLY A 107 -4.46 12.50 -5.19
CA GLY A 107 -4.33 13.95 -5.04
C GLY A 107 -4.74 14.42 -3.64
N ASN A 108 -5.61 15.41 -3.56
CA ASN A 108 -6.08 15.99 -2.31
C ASN A 108 -7.38 15.34 -1.76
N THR A 109 -7.76 14.16 -2.25
CA THR A 109 -8.94 13.45 -1.73
C THR A 109 -8.64 12.85 -0.37
N ASP A 110 -9.44 13.19 0.65
CA ASP A 110 -9.38 12.53 1.95
C ASP A 110 -10.16 11.21 1.89
N ILE A 111 -9.48 10.12 2.21
CA ILE A 111 -10.03 8.76 2.18
C ILE A 111 -10.19 8.15 3.56
N CYS A 112 -9.94 8.88 4.63
CA CYS A 112 -9.85 8.31 5.98
C CYS A 112 -11.17 7.72 6.49
N ALA A 113 -12.31 8.25 6.06
CA ALA A 113 -13.63 7.71 6.42
C ALA A 113 -13.94 6.39 5.69
N GLN A 114 -13.34 6.19 4.53
CA GLN A 114 -13.66 5.11 3.58
C GLN A 114 -12.57 4.04 3.51
N PHE A 115 -11.37 4.36 3.98
CA PHE A 115 -10.21 3.48 3.90
C PHE A 115 -9.35 3.57 5.16
N ARG A 116 -8.54 2.56 5.43
CA ARG A 116 -7.63 2.53 6.57
C ARG A 116 -6.22 2.95 6.17
N ASN A 117 -5.50 3.61 7.10
CA ASN A 117 -4.09 3.89 6.89
C ASN A 117 -3.30 2.58 6.85
N PRO A 118 -2.57 2.30 5.74
CA PRO A 118 -1.87 1.03 5.57
C PRO A 118 -0.84 0.70 6.65
N THR A 119 -0.27 1.73 7.30
CA THR A 119 0.74 1.54 8.34
C THR A 119 0.16 1.37 9.75
N GLN A 120 -1.14 1.53 9.91
CA GLN A 120 -1.82 1.47 11.20
C GLN A 120 -2.88 0.36 11.28
N TRP A 121 -3.03 -0.40 10.21
CA TRP A 121 -4.03 -1.46 10.13
C TRP A 121 -3.46 -2.82 10.55
N ALA A 122 -4.17 -3.53 11.40
CA ALA A 122 -3.98 -4.95 11.67
C ALA A 122 -5.28 -5.68 11.31
N PRO A 123 -5.23 -6.71 10.50
CA PRO A 123 -4.12 -7.52 9.99
C PRO A 123 -3.25 -6.82 8.94
N PRO A 124 -2.11 -7.43 8.55
CA PRO A 124 -1.04 -6.77 7.78
C PRO A 124 -1.39 -6.48 6.31
N ARG A 125 -2.65 -6.46 5.93
CA ARG A 125 -3.09 -6.12 4.57
C ARG A 125 -4.44 -5.43 4.54
N LEU A 126 -4.65 -4.59 3.54
CA LEU A 126 -5.93 -3.92 3.24
C LEU A 126 -6.59 -4.49 1.99
N LEU A 127 -5.84 -5.23 1.19
CA LEU A 127 -6.28 -5.74 -0.10
C LEU A 127 -6.37 -7.26 -0.08
N ASP A 128 -7.47 -7.79 -0.61
CA ASP A 128 -7.53 -9.14 -1.13
C ASP A 128 -7.37 -9.11 -2.66
N VAL A 129 -6.68 -10.09 -3.22
CA VAL A 129 -6.39 -10.11 -4.67
C VAL A 129 -6.95 -11.36 -5.31
N GLY A 130 -7.89 -11.18 -6.22
CA GLY A 130 -8.53 -12.24 -6.99
C GLY A 130 -7.55 -12.98 -7.91
N ARG A 131 -7.97 -14.15 -8.41
CA ARG A 131 -7.17 -14.93 -9.39
C ARG A 131 -6.96 -14.19 -10.71
N ASP A 132 -7.78 -13.24 -11.00
CA ASP A 132 -7.70 -12.34 -12.16
C ASP A 132 -6.72 -11.18 -11.96
N GLY A 133 -6.17 -11.01 -10.75
CA GLY A 133 -5.24 -9.95 -10.36
C GLY A 133 -5.93 -8.66 -9.87
N ARG A 134 -7.26 -8.63 -9.82
CA ARG A 134 -8.00 -7.48 -9.26
C ARG A 134 -7.91 -7.47 -7.75
N ALA A 135 -7.76 -6.28 -7.20
CA ALA A 135 -7.76 -6.03 -5.76
C ALA A 135 -9.17 -5.66 -5.30
N THR A 136 -9.56 -6.19 -4.16
CA THR A 136 -10.77 -5.83 -3.41
C THR A 136 -10.39 -5.51 -1.97
N PRO A 137 -11.22 -4.80 -1.21
CA PRO A 137 -10.94 -4.58 0.20
C PRO A 137 -11.05 -5.91 0.97
N VAL A 138 -10.24 -6.06 2.01
CA VAL A 138 -10.42 -7.15 2.98
C VAL A 138 -11.66 -6.89 3.84
N ASP A 139 -12.17 -7.94 4.48
CA ASP A 139 -13.29 -7.83 5.42
C ASP A 139 -12.98 -6.85 6.55
N GLY A 140 -13.99 -6.14 7.02
CA GLY A 140 -13.89 -5.17 8.11
C GLY A 140 -13.48 -3.75 7.68
N LEU A 141 -13.24 -3.52 6.38
CA LEU A 141 -13.13 -2.16 5.85
C LEU A 141 -14.52 -1.53 5.64
N PRO A 142 -14.64 -0.19 5.63
CA PRO A 142 -15.89 0.50 5.32
C PRO A 142 -16.47 0.07 3.98
N SER A 143 -17.81 0.16 3.83
CA SER A 143 -18.54 -0.23 2.61
C SER A 143 -18.06 0.49 1.35
N ASP A 144 -17.53 1.69 1.49
CA ASP A 144 -17.07 2.53 0.39
C ASP A 144 -15.59 2.27 0.00
N ALA A 145 -14.91 1.36 0.71
CA ALA A 145 -13.54 0.99 0.38
C ALA A 145 -13.34 0.52 -1.08
N PRO A 146 -14.30 -0.17 -1.72
CA PRO A 146 -14.18 -0.50 -3.14
C PRO A 146 -14.04 0.73 -4.05
N THR A 147 -14.75 1.82 -3.77
CA THR A 147 -14.64 3.10 -4.50
C THR A 147 -13.26 3.69 -4.35
N VAL A 148 -12.70 3.66 -3.13
CA VAL A 148 -11.32 4.14 -2.90
C VAL A 148 -10.31 3.33 -3.73
N ILE A 149 -10.44 2.01 -3.75
CA ILE A 149 -9.54 1.13 -4.50
C ILE A 149 -9.64 1.36 -6.02
N ASN A 150 -10.86 1.50 -6.55
CA ASN A 150 -11.08 1.55 -7.99
C ASN A 150 -10.94 2.96 -8.57
N ASP A 151 -11.49 3.97 -7.90
CA ASP A 151 -11.71 5.28 -8.49
C ASP A 151 -10.72 6.32 -7.96
N VAL A 152 -10.41 6.27 -6.66
CA VAL A 152 -9.52 7.25 -6.03
C VAL A 152 -8.06 6.83 -6.16
N LEU A 153 -7.70 5.66 -5.66
CA LEU A 153 -6.32 5.13 -5.73
C LEU A 153 -6.03 4.41 -7.05
N ARG A 154 -7.05 4.03 -7.79
CA ARG A 154 -7.00 3.36 -9.09
C ARG A 154 -6.11 2.11 -9.07
N LEU A 155 -6.23 1.30 -8.01
CA LEU A 155 -5.38 0.13 -7.82
C LEU A 155 -5.73 -1.04 -8.75
N ASN A 156 -6.82 -0.93 -9.50
CA ASN A 156 -7.23 -1.92 -10.51
C ASN A 156 -6.96 -1.46 -11.95
N GLU A 157 -6.06 -0.50 -12.14
CA GLU A 157 -5.57 -0.17 -13.47
C GLU A 157 -4.87 -1.36 -14.13
N ARG A 158 -4.98 -1.43 -15.47
CA ARG A 158 -4.56 -2.60 -16.28
C ARG A 158 -3.17 -3.10 -15.95
N HIS A 159 -2.22 -2.18 -15.75
CA HIS A 159 -0.83 -2.53 -15.50
C HIS A 159 -0.63 -3.17 -14.11
N LEU A 160 -1.36 -2.73 -13.08
CA LEU A 160 -1.31 -3.34 -11.74
C LEU A 160 -1.98 -4.71 -11.72
N VAL A 161 -3.15 -4.83 -12.37
CA VAL A 161 -3.85 -6.10 -12.53
C VAL A 161 -2.98 -7.11 -13.29
N ALA A 162 -2.33 -6.69 -14.38
CA ALA A 162 -1.49 -7.57 -15.20
C ALA A 162 -0.30 -8.13 -14.40
N VAL A 163 0.40 -7.31 -13.60
CA VAL A 163 1.54 -7.75 -12.81
C VAL A 163 1.10 -8.73 -11.71
N ARG A 164 0.02 -8.43 -10.98
CA ARG A 164 -0.52 -9.35 -9.97
C ARG A 164 -0.96 -10.68 -10.59
N LYS A 165 -1.65 -10.63 -11.74
CA LYS A 165 -2.05 -11.83 -12.48
C LYS A 165 -0.84 -12.64 -12.94
N GLN A 166 0.22 -12.00 -13.40
CA GLN A 166 1.47 -12.67 -13.79
C GLN A 166 2.11 -13.36 -12.58
N LEU A 167 2.16 -12.69 -11.41
CA LEU A 167 2.66 -13.27 -10.18
C LEU A 167 1.87 -14.52 -9.80
N ILE A 168 0.53 -14.44 -9.79
CA ILE A 168 -0.36 -15.56 -9.51
C ILE A 168 -0.10 -16.71 -10.49
N SER A 169 -0.05 -16.41 -11.80
CA SER A 169 0.13 -17.41 -12.84
C SER A 169 1.46 -18.16 -12.68
N SER A 170 2.53 -17.46 -12.35
CA SER A 170 3.85 -18.07 -12.12
C SER A 170 3.83 -19.07 -10.96
N PHE A 171 3.13 -18.74 -9.87
CA PHE A 171 2.96 -19.67 -8.75
C PHE A 171 2.08 -20.86 -9.10
N VAL A 172 0.95 -20.63 -9.78
CA VAL A 172 0.05 -21.70 -10.22
C VAL A 172 0.78 -22.69 -11.14
N GLN A 173 1.61 -22.20 -12.03
CA GLN A 173 2.44 -23.07 -12.90
C GLN A 173 3.38 -23.96 -12.08
N ARG A 174 4.08 -23.40 -11.09
CA ARG A 174 4.96 -24.17 -10.18
C ARG A 174 4.19 -25.24 -9.40
N ILE A 175 3.01 -24.88 -8.89
CA ILE A 175 2.12 -25.85 -8.21
C ILE A 175 1.66 -26.95 -9.19
N ASN A 176 1.30 -26.62 -10.41
CA ASN A 176 0.85 -27.59 -11.39
C ASN A 176 1.97 -28.55 -11.81
N VAL A 177 3.20 -28.09 -11.93
CA VAL A 177 4.36 -28.97 -12.15
C VAL A 177 4.54 -29.96 -10.99
N ALA A 178 4.39 -29.49 -9.76
CA ALA A 178 4.43 -30.36 -8.57
C ALA A 178 3.27 -31.36 -8.55
N LYS A 179 2.04 -30.92 -8.90
CA LYS A 179 0.84 -31.77 -8.96
C LYS A 179 0.94 -32.90 -9.99
N ARG A 180 1.56 -32.65 -11.13
CA ARG A 180 1.76 -33.71 -12.17
C ARG A 180 2.58 -34.89 -11.67
N ARG A 181 3.41 -34.67 -10.64
CA ARG A 181 4.23 -35.70 -9.99
C ARG A 181 3.51 -36.44 -8.86
N SER A 182 2.37 -35.96 -8.36
CA SER A 182 1.74 -36.47 -7.12
C SER A 182 0.19 -36.41 -7.11
N ARG A 183 -0.50 -36.81 -8.17
CA ARG A 183 -1.98 -36.93 -8.22
C ARG A 183 -2.78 -35.84 -7.45
N GLY A 184 -2.24 -34.62 -7.30
CA GLY A 184 -2.84 -33.54 -6.53
C GLY A 184 -2.00 -33.14 -5.32
N LEU A 185 -2.39 -32.06 -4.62
CA LEU A 185 -1.77 -31.64 -3.36
C LEU A 185 -2.57 -32.20 -2.18
N THR A 186 -1.87 -32.83 -1.26
CA THR A 186 -2.45 -33.21 0.06
C THR A 186 -2.73 -31.96 0.90
N SER A 187 -3.54 -32.09 1.97
CA SER A 187 -3.80 -30.99 2.89
C SER A 187 -2.50 -30.44 3.52
N ASN A 188 -1.57 -31.32 3.92
CA ASN A 188 -0.28 -30.90 4.46
C ASN A 188 0.55 -30.13 3.43
N GLN A 189 0.61 -30.56 2.19
CA GLN A 189 1.33 -29.85 1.13
C GLN A 189 0.72 -28.47 0.85
N ARG A 190 -0.61 -28.33 0.95
CA ARG A 190 -1.28 -27.02 0.84
C ARG A 190 -0.93 -26.12 1.98
N ALA A 191 -0.95 -26.64 3.21
CA ALA A 191 -0.56 -25.89 4.41
C ALA A 191 0.90 -25.41 4.36
N ASP A 192 1.82 -26.28 3.93
CA ASP A 192 3.24 -25.92 3.74
C ASP A 192 3.43 -24.82 2.71
N LEU A 193 2.71 -24.91 1.57
CA LEU A 193 2.75 -23.89 0.53
C LEU A 193 2.18 -22.56 1.05
N ALA A 194 1.08 -22.59 1.78
CA ALA A 194 0.49 -21.39 2.39
C ALA A 194 1.47 -20.74 3.38
N THR A 195 2.12 -21.52 4.23
CA THR A 195 3.16 -21.04 5.16
C THR A 195 4.32 -20.39 4.41
N LYS A 196 4.83 -21.01 3.34
CA LYS A 196 5.89 -20.43 2.51
C LYS A 196 5.48 -19.12 1.84
N LEU A 197 4.23 -19.03 1.38
CA LEU A 197 3.70 -17.78 0.79
C LEU A 197 3.58 -16.67 1.85
N ARG A 198 3.12 -16.99 3.05
CA ARG A 198 3.06 -16.02 4.17
C ARG A 198 4.46 -15.56 4.58
N SER A 199 5.41 -16.47 4.73
CA SER A 199 6.81 -16.11 5.02
C SER A 199 7.39 -15.22 3.94
N LYS A 200 7.16 -15.55 2.66
CA LYS A 200 7.64 -14.73 1.57
C LYS A 200 6.98 -13.35 1.51
N ALA A 201 5.69 -13.25 1.82
CA ALA A 201 4.99 -11.97 1.89
C ALA A 201 5.55 -11.05 2.97
N ALA A 202 6.15 -11.62 4.02
CA ALA A 202 6.77 -10.87 5.11
C ALA A 202 8.22 -10.44 4.83
N GLU A 203 8.83 -10.88 3.73
CA GLU A 203 10.19 -10.48 3.37
C GLU A 203 10.25 -8.99 3.00
N PRO A 204 11.22 -8.22 3.51
CA PRO A 204 11.41 -6.84 3.10
C PRO A 204 11.61 -6.73 1.58
N GLY A 205 10.96 -5.75 0.97
CA GLY A 205 11.01 -5.52 -0.48
C GLY A 205 10.25 -6.54 -1.32
N GLN A 206 9.48 -7.43 -0.70
CA GLN A 206 8.60 -8.34 -1.44
C GLN A 206 7.47 -7.56 -2.09
N GLU A 207 7.43 -7.53 -3.41
CA GLU A 207 6.35 -6.88 -4.15
C GLU A 207 5.02 -7.62 -4.00
N TYR A 208 3.94 -6.85 -3.89
CA TYR A 208 2.56 -7.34 -3.85
C TYR A 208 2.31 -8.39 -2.75
N PRO A 209 2.71 -8.13 -1.49
CA PRO A 209 2.54 -9.08 -0.40
C PRO A 209 1.08 -9.51 -0.21
N SER A 210 0.11 -8.61 -0.39
CA SER A 210 -1.32 -8.97 -0.33
C SER A 210 -1.70 -10.04 -1.37
N THR A 211 -1.08 -10.04 -2.55
CA THR A 211 -1.31 -11.08 -3.55
C THR A 211 -0.86 -12.46 -3.05
N LEU A 212 0.30 -12.53 -2.41
CA LEU A 212 0.82 -13.77 -1.83
C LEU A 212 -0.04 -14.25 -0.66
N LEU A 213 -0.46 -13.33 0.22
CA LEU A 213 -1.35 -13.64 1.35
C LEU A 213 -2.71 -14.15 0.85
N SER A 214 -3.32 -13.51 -0.13
CA SER A 214 -4.57 -13.97 -0.75
C SER A 214 -4.44 -15.36 -1.38
N MET A 215 -3.29 -15.68 -1.94
CA MET A 215 -3.01 -17.02 -2.46
C MET A 215 -2.83 -18.03 -1.33
N ALA A 216 -2.16 -17.67 -0.25
CA ALA A 216 -1.97 -18.51 0.92
C ALA A 216 -3.32 -18.90 1.55
N ASP A 217 -4.21 -17.92 1.73
CA ASP A 217 -5.53 -18.14 2.32
C ASP A 217 -6.41 -19.05 1.46
N ARG A 218 -6.30 -18.97 0.14
CA ARG A 218 -6.99 -19.92 -0.77
C ARG A 218 -6.41 -21.34 -0.76
N LEU A 219 -5.19 -21.53 -0.30
CA LEU A 219 -4.57 -22.86 -0.17
C LEU A 219 -4.92 -23.51 1.16
N ALA A 220 -4.93 -22.75 2.22
CA ALA A 220 -5.21 -23.18 3.59
C ALA A 220 -5.93 -22.02 4.31
N PRO A 221 -7.29 -21.96 4.17
CA PRO A 221 -8.12 -20.95 4.81
C PRO A 221 -8.14 -21.10 6.33
#